data_d19f03a779a712da5575e5f8ed4cefa2
#
_entry.id   d19f03a779a712da5575e5f8ed4cefa2
#
_cell.length_a   1.000
_cell.length_b   1.000
_cell.length_c   1.000
_cell.angle_alpha   90.00
_cell.angle_beta   90.00
_cell.angle_gamma   90.00
#
_symmetry.space_group_name_H-M   'P 1'
#
loop_
_entity.id
_entity.type
_entity.pdbx_description
1 polymer ?
#
loop_
_entity_poly.entity_id
_entity_poly.type
_entity_poly.pdbx_seq_one_letter_code
_entity_poly.pdbx_strand_id
1 'polypeptide(L)'
;MEWTYRNFTKKSIDLAPLGFDKGAGDETYFCTPKGAKIIGWAGVDGIHYCLIRGFGEMVFAVSPMNVAPDYVHPLARTFSDFLRLLLACGSCDALEQAWQWDESQFQAFLAKNSPTQEQTAVLEQLAQQTGLAPMEHPWQYLHELQSGFAYDKIKFTEDYYDLNMNPDAPQPPPKWEVSFDGGFWSSRQGRPGKELPIRKEFDWAGYHWVIPSIYFCSKGIVMDFCMRVEPAAICDFLKKWDLTPENETERQFTQEQQMQLDLDNPLHLDFHSLLHLNGKELHSTHGYGISYNPCLGPEYVVEDEAKRAVEHYGLDLNYAWVILRSSYPWATKRKPEIRQLSVTMLPDAVSVPGPHFRLSTPGDTVHFSYDGQEYILTLQEYEAQEMDWSRMPDTGLEYPSHYVAMSYTITPEPPDGVMDIADCNEGDHPRQASPAPGQPTAASCAMVVGIIGGADGPTAIIYDQQKQGKLHAACSSLHFKPVEQVEWRIVFREHRSFSAEIELLPR
;
A
#
# COMPACT_ATOMS: atom_id res chain seq x y z
N MET A 1 33.93 31.34 6.96
CA MET A 1 32.52 31.37 7.43
C MET A 1 32.10 29.94 7.60
N GLU A 2 31.55 29.55 8.74
CA GLU A 2 31.08 28.21 8.98
C GLU A 2 29.69 28.04 8.36
N TRP A 3 29.51 27.04 7.51
CA TRP A 3 28.26 26.75 6.85
C TRP A 3 27.40 25.84 7.71
N THR A 4 26.22 26.32 8.10
CA THR A 4 25.17 25.49 8.69
C THR A 4 24.23 25.01 7.58
N TYR A 5 23.52 23.91 7.79
CA TYR A 5 22.47 23.46 6.84
C TYR A 5 21.48 24.57 6.51
N ARG A 6 21.02 25.30 7.53
CA ARG A 6 20.08 26.43 7.39
C ARG A 6 20.62 27.56 6.48
N ASN A 7 21.93 27.87 6.57
CA ASN A 7 22.51 28.92 5.73
C ASN A 7 22.74 28.41 4.31
N PHE A 8 23.08 27.16 4.17
CA PHE A 8 23.31 26.52 2.88
C PHE A 8 22.01 26.36 2.06
N THR A 9 20.86 26.06 2.68
CA THR A 9 19.57 25.95 1.99
C THR A 9 19.10 27.24 1.31
N LYS A 10 19.70 28.39 1.65
CA LYS A 10 19.44 29.68 0.98
C LYS A 10 20.19 29.83 -0.35
N LYS A 11 21.11 28.90 -0.63
CA LYS A 11 21.84 28.86 -1.91
C LYS A 11 21.10 27.95 -2.88
N SER A 12 21.05 28.37 -4.14
CA SER A 12 20.44 27.59 -5.22
C SER A 12 21.48 26.63 -5.84
N ILE A 13 22.03 25.74 -4.99
CA ILE A 13 22.92 24.66 -5.46
C ILE A 13 22.12 23.37 -5.36
N ASP A 14 21.99 22.70 -6.49
CA ASP A 14 21.43 21.35 -6.55
C ASP A 14 22.56 20.34 -6.33
N LEU A 15 22.44 19.54 -5.26
CA LEU A 15 23.41 18.49 -4.93
C LEU A 15 22.88 17.07 -5.28
N ALA A 16 21.72 16.96 -5.92
CA ALA A 16 21.18 15.67 -6.34
C ALA A 16 22.13 14.84 -7.20
N PRO A 17 22.90 15.44 -8.15
CA PRO A 17 23.89 14.68 -8.92
C PRO A 17 25.02 14.10 -8.07
N LEU A 18 25.24 14.63 -6.85
CA LEU A 18 26.24 14.11 -5.90
C LEU A 18 25.65 13.08 -4.92
N GLY A 19 24.40 12.63 -5.13
CA GLY A 19 23.70 11.72 -4.22
C GLY A 19 23.15 12.42 -2.96
N PHE A 20 22.77 13.70 -3.07
CA PHE A 20 22.14 14.45 -1.98
C PHE A 20 20.95 15.27 -2.51
N ASP A 21 19.83 14.57 -2.67
CA ASP A 21 18.57 15.16 -3.14
C ASP A 21 17.72 15.68 -1.97
N LYS A 22 17.29 16.92 -2.04
CA LYS A 22 16.43 17.59 -1.05
C LYS A 22 14.93 17.38 -1.30
N GLY A 23 14.55 16.82 -2.45
CA GLY A 23 13.17 16.82 -2.94
C GLY A 23 12.33 15.61 -2.55
N ALA A 24 12.90 14.58 -1.96
CA ALA A 24 12.27 13.25 -1.84
C ALA A 24 11.41 13.00 -0.58
N GLY A 25 10.84 14.04 0.04
CA GLY A 25 9.85 13.84 1.11
C GLY A 25 10.41 13.73 2.54
N ASP A 26 9.50 13.57 3.52
CA ASP A 26 9.82 13.47 4.96
C ASP A 26 9.54 12.06 5.52
N GLU A 27 9.51 11.02 4.69
CA GLU A 27 9.24 9.65 5.12
C GLU A 27 10.36 9.12 6.01
N THR A 28 9.99 8.51 7.13
CA THR A 28 10.94 7.93 8.08
C THR A 28 10.87 6.41 8.02
N TYR A 29 12.04 5.77 8.14
CA TYR A 29 12.16 4.32 8.25
C TYR A 29 12.25 3.90 9.73
N PHE A 30 12.05 2.62 10.01
CA PHE A 30 12.19 2.04 11.34
C PHE A 30 13.56 2.38 11.99
N CYS A 31 14.63 2.47 11.19
CA CYS A 31 15.98 2.79 11.63
C CYS A 31 16.30 4.31 11.62
N THR A 32 15.34 5.18 11.25
CA THR A 32 15.54 6.62 11.33
C THR A 32 15.58 7.05 12.81
N PRO A 33 16.64 7.72 13.28
CA PRO A 33 16.78 8.11 14.68
C PRO A 33 15.64 9.00 15.16
N LYS A 34 15.25 8.85 16.42
CA LYS A 34 14.22 9.69 17.05
C LYS A 34 14.69 11.14 17.12
N GLY A 35 13.89 12.04 16.56
CA GLY A 35 14.19 13.47 16.47
C GLY A 35 15.18 13.81 15.36
N ALA A 36 15.39 12.91 14.41
CA ALA A 36 16.08 13.21 13.17
C ALA A 36 15.29 14.21 12.32
N LYS A 37 16.01 15.12 11.70
CA LYS A 37 15.53 15.98 10.63
C LYS A 37 16.21 15.52 9.35
N ILE A 38 15.45 14.94 8.44
CA ILE A 38 15.97 14.54 7.13
C ILE A 38 16.36 15.81 6.36
N ILE A 39 17.55 15.79 5.76
CA ILE A 39 18.14 16.93 5.04
C ILE A 39 18.47 16.60 3.58
N GLY A 40 18.44 15.33 3.21
CA GLY A 40 18.67 14.87 1.85
C GLY A 40 18.52 13.36 1.71
N TRP A 41 18.40 12.89 0.48
CA TRP A 41 18.22 11.49 0.11
C TRP A 41 19.28 11.09 -0.93
N ALA A 42 19.72 9.84 -0.88
CA ALA A 42 20.64 9.31 -1.90
C ALA A 42 19.92 8.98 -3.23
N GLY A 43 18.59 8.89 -3.21
CA GLY A 43 17.79 8.54 -4.38
C GLY A 43 17.60 7.05 -4.61
N VAL A 44 18.23 6.19 -3.79
CA VAL A 44 18.15 4.71 -3.86
C VAL A 44 18.01 4.12 -2.46
N ASP A 45 17.40 2.95 -2.36
CA ASP A 45 17.36 2.06 -1.18
C ASP A 45 16.88 2.71 0.14
N GLY A 46 16.18 3.83 0.06
CA GLY A 46 15.73 4.56 1.23
C GLY A 46 16.84 5.23 2.04
N ILE A 47 18.05 5.27 1.48
CA ILE A 47 19.21 5.90 2.12
C ILE A 47 18.99 7.41 2.23
N HIS A 48 19.10 7.93 3.43
CA HIS A 48 18.88 9.35 3.69
C HIS A 48 19.88 9.93 4.67
N TYR A 49 20.03 11.25 4.59
CA TYR A 49 20.92 12.02 5.44
C TYR A 49 20.12 12.86 6.41
N CYS A 50 20.55 12.93 7.66
CA CYS A 50 19.83 13.65 8.67
C CYS A 50 20.72 14.40 9.66
N LEU A 51 20.12 15.40 10.33
CA LEU A 51 20.61 16.01 11.56
C LEU A 51 19.80 15.45 12.71
N ILE A 52 20.46 14.99 13.78
CA ILE A 52 19.78 14.40 14.93
C ILE A 52 19.76 15.42 16.08
N ARG A 53 18.60 15.63 16.69
CA ARG A 53 18.45 16.54 17.83
C ARG A 53 19.36 16.11 18.98
N GLY A 54 20.21 17.03 19.43
CA GLY A 54 21.19 16.80 20.48
C GLY A 54 22.63 16.66 19.97
N PHE A 55 22.84 16.53 18.65
CA PHE A 55 24.16 16.40 18.02
C PHE A 55 24.56 17.64 17.19
N GLY A 56 23.82 18.74 17.32
CA GLY A 56 24.14 20.00 16.61
C GLY A 56 23.98 19.91 15.11
N GLU A 57 25.00 20.30 14.36
CA GLU A 57 25.05 20.26 12.88
C GLU A 57 25.78 19.00 12.35
N MET A 58 25.92 17.97 13.18
CA MET A 58 26.53 16.70 12.78
C MET A 58 25.61 16.02 11.76
N VAL A 59 26.18 15.59 10.63
CA VAL A 59 25.46 14.91 9.56
C VAL A 59 25.60 13.40 9.72
N PHE A 60 24.50 12.69 9.62
CA PHE A 60 24.44 11.23 9.68
C PHE A 60 23.88 10.67 8.38
N ALA A 61 24.39 9.52 7.95
CA ALA A 61 23.74 8.66 6.97
C ALA A 61 22.88 7.63 7.69
N VAL A 62 21.70 7.33 7.13
CA VAL A 62 20.81 6.27 7.58
C VAL A 62 20.56 5.36 6.38
N SER A 63 20.89 4.08 6.49
CA SER A 63 20.71 3.09 5.43
C SER A 63 19.82 1.95 5.94
N PRO A 64 18.53 1.91 5.51
CA PRO A 64 17.61 0.85 5.90
C PRO A 64 18.01 -0.55 5.40
N MET A 65 18.87 -0.63 4.38
CA MET A 65 19.33 -1.89 3.78
C MET A 65 20.47 -2.55 4.53
N ASN A 66 21.09 -1.84 5.48
CA ASN A 66 22.10 -2.42 6.35
C ASN A 66 21.47 -3.35 7.39
N VAL A 67 22.29 -4.07 8.14
CA VAL A 67 21.87 -4.92 9.26
C VAL A 67 22.24 -4.26 10.60
N ALA A 68 21.52 -4.62 11.65
CA ALA A 68 21.84 -4.11 12.99
C ALA A 68 23.27 -4.48 13.42
N PRO A 69 24.03 -3.56 14.06
CA PRO A 69 23.65 -2.21 14.49
C PRO A 69 23.95 -1.10 13.46
N ASP A 70 24.35 -1.44 12.25
CA ASP A 70 25.02 -0.56 11.27
C ASP A 70 24.06 0.23 10.36
N TYR A 71 22.89 0.61 10.88
CA TYR A 71 21.93 1.43 10.13
C TYR A 71 22.28 2.92 10.08
N VAL A 72 23.03 3.43 11.06
CA VAL A 72 23.27 4.87 11.23
C VAL A 72 24.73 5.14 11.50
N HIS A 73 25.36 5.95 10.65
CA HIS A 73 26.76 6.35 10.81
C HIS A 73 26.92 7.86 10.74
N PRO A 74 27.73 8.48 11.63
CA PRO A 74 28.08 9.88 11.51
C PRO A 74 29.02 10.08 10.31
N LEU A 75 28.73 11.07 9.46
CA LEU A 75 29.52 11.43 8.30
C LEU A 75 30.39 12.66 8.55
N ALA A 76 29.86 13.65 9.27
CA ALA A 76 30.59 14.88 9.50
C ALA A 76 30.22 15.53 10.84
N ARG A 77 31.20 16.14 11.53
CA ARG A 77 30.98 16.87 12.78
C ARG A 77 30.18 18.14 12.58
N THR A 78 30.33 18.78 11.42
CA THR A 78 29.61 19.98 11.03
C THR A 78 29.08 19.85 9.61
N PHE A 79 28.08 20.65 9.25
CA PHE A 79 27.61 20.70 7.86
C PHE A 79 28.69 21.25 6.90
N SER A 80 29.58 22.15 7.40
CA SER A 80 30.77 22.61 6.64
C SER A 80 31.72 21.45 6.30
N ASP A 81 31.97 20.56 7.25
CA ASP A 81 32.82 19.40 7.01
C ASP A 81 32.18 18.41 6.03
N PHE A 82 30.86 18.25 6.08
CA PHE A 82 30.13 17.45 5.10
C PHE A 82 30.32 17.97 3.68
N LEU A 83 30.20 19.30 3.46
CA LEU A 83 30.47 19.90 2.15
C LEU A 83 31.93 19.73 1.70
N ARG A 84 32.90 19.81 2.62
CA ARG A 84 34.33 19.60 2.32
C ARG A 84 34.60 18.12 1.97
N LEU A 85 33.89 17.19 2.59
CA LEU A 85 33.97 15.76 2.25
C LEU A 85 33.38 15.50 0.86
N LEU A 86 32.23 16.12 0.50
CA LEU A 86 31.69 16.03 -0.86
C LEU A 86 32.69 16.55 -1.90
N LEU A 87 33.36 17.70 -1.62
CA LEU A 87 34.40 18.23 -2.50
C LEU A 87 35.62 17.29 -2.66
N ALA A 88 35.93 16.51 -1.62
CA ALA A 88 37.07 15.58 -1.64
C ALA A 88 36.73 14.23 -2.29
N CYS A 89 35.51 13.72 -2.08
CA CYS A 89 35.10 12.38 -2.47
C CYS A 89 34.29 12.34 -3.77
N GLY A 90 33.77 13.48 -4.23
CA GLY A 90 33.03 13.59 -5.48
C GLY A 90 31.54 13.28 -5.37
N SER A 91 31.12 12.42 -4.44
CA SER A 91 29.70 12.07 -4.18
C SER A 91 29.50 11.62 -2.73
N CYS A 92 28.24 11.40 -2.35
CA CYS A 92 27.85 10.81 -1.07
C CYS A 92 28.18 9.33 -0.98
N ASP A 93 28.31 8.62 -2.10
CA ASP A 93 28.43 7.14 -2.12
C ASP A 93 29.64 6.64 -1.32
N ALA A 94 30.78 7.32 -1.46
CA ALA A 94 31.98 6.97 -0.70
C ALA A 94 31.81 7.27 0.80
N LEU A 95 31.07 8.31 1.15
CA LEU A 95 30.87 8.73 2.54
C LEU A 95 29.99 7.76 3.29
N GLU A 96 28.92 7.31 2.65
CA GLU A 96 27.92 6.40 3.21
C GLU A 96 28.53 5.02 3.49
N GLN A 97 29.42 4.53 2.63
CA GLN A 97 30.03 3.21 2.72
C GLN A 97 31.36 3.17 3.49
N ALA A 98 31.96 4.32 3.83
CA ALA A 98 33.29 4.43 4.45
C ALA A 98 33.43 3.64 5.75
N TRP A 99 32.35 3.44 6.49
CA TRP A 99 32.36 2.72 7.78
C TRP A 99 32.79 1.26 7.68
N GLN A 100 32.63 0.63 6.53
CA GLN A 100 32.97 -0.79 6.30
C GLN A 100 34.32 -0.99 5.61
N TRP A 101 35.02 0.08 5.22
CA TRP A 101 36.25 0.02 4.44
C TRP A 101 37.50 0.40 5.25
N ASP A 102 38.59 -0.24 4.90
CA ASP A 102 39.92 0.27 5.26
C ASP A 102 40.33 1.42 4.29
N GLU A 103 41.46 2.07 4.60
CA GLU A 103 41.93 3.20 3.79
C GLU A 103 42.20 2.81 2.33
N SER A 104 42.75 1.61 2.10
CA SER A 104 43.08 1.11 0.77
C SER A 104 41.82 0.90 -0.07
N GLN A 105 40.79 0.31 0.54
CA GLN A 105 39.51 0.07 -0.10
C GLN A 105 38.81 1.40 -0.42
N PHE A 106 38.82 2.36 0.50
CA PHE A 106 38.26 3.69 0.29
C PHE A 106 38.96 4.41 -0.87
N GLN A 107 40.30 4.41 -0.91
CA GLN A 107 41.04 5.02 -2.01
C GLN A 107 40.83 4.32 -3.35
N ALA A 108 40.75 2.99 -3.34
CA ALA A 108 40.43 2.23 -4.54
C ALA A 108 39.04 2.54 -5.09
N PHE A 109 38.04 2.74 -4.20
CA PHE A 109 36.71 3.14 -4.59
C PHE A 109 36.69 4.53 -5.27
N LEU A 110 37.36 5.51 -4.66
CA LEU A 110 37.46 6.87 -5.25
C LEU A 110 38.16 6.86 -6.61
N ALA A 111 39.25 6.09 -6.75
CA ALA A 111 39.97 5.96 -8.00
C ALA A 111 39.12 5.34 -9.14
N LYS A 112 38.25 4.38 -8.79
CA LYS A 112 37.39 3.69 -9.74
C LYS A 112 36.16 4.53 -10.12
N ASN A 113 35.65 5.33 -9.20
CA ASN A 113 34.42 6.11 -9.35
C ASN A 113 34.71 7.61 -9.43
N SER A 114 35.53 8.02 -10.41
CA SER A 114 35.80 9.43 -10.66
C SER A 114 34.53 10.20 -11.01
N PRO A 115 34.39 11.45 -10.54
CA PRO A 115 33.19 12.27 -10.80
C PRO A 115 32.91 12.41 -12.30
N THR A 116 31.65 12.30 -12.68
CA THR A 116 31.17 12.59 -14.04
C THR A 116 31.33 14.07 -14.39
N GLN A 117 31.10 14.43 -15.63
CA GLN A 117 31.16 15.84 -16.05
C GLN A 117 30.10 16.68 -15.32
N GLU A 118 28.91 16.13 -15.10
CA GLU A 118 27.85 16.80 -14.35
C GLU A 118 28.21 17.00 -12.88
N GLN A 119 28.70 15.94 -12.23
CA GLN A 119 29.15 15.99 -10.84
C GLN A 119 30.31 17.01 -10.68
N THR A 120 31.26 17.02 -11.61
CA THR A 120 32.38 17.98 -11.60
C THR A 120 31.88 19.42 -11.65
N ALA A 121 30.91 19.73 -12.51
CA ALA A 121 30.33 21.07 -12.61
C ALA A 121 29.63 21.49 -11.30
N VAL A 122 28.92 20.55 -10.63
CA VAL A 122 28.28 20.82 -9.32
C VAL A 122 29.32 21.05 -8.23
N LEU A 123 30.41 20.26 -8.21
CA LEU A 123 31.51 20.42 -7.26
C LEU A 123 32.23 21.77 -7.44
N GLU A 124 32.49 22.18 -8.66
CA GLU A 124 33.06 23.51 -8.96
C GLU A 124 32.13 24.64 -8.49
N GLN A 125 30.85 24.53 -8.76
CA GLN A 125 29.86 25.49 -8.28
C GLN A 125 29.82 25.54 -6.75
N LEU A 126 29.86 24.37 -6.07
CA LEU A 126 29.89 24.24 -4.62
C LEU A 126 31.14 24.93 -4.04
N ALA A 127 32.32 24.65 -4.58
CA ALA A 127 33.58 25.28 -4.15
C ALA A 127 33.56 26.79 -4.32
N GLN A 128 33.11 27.26 -5.47
CA GLN A 128 33.03 28.71 -5.79
C GLN A 128 32.06 29.46 -4.88
N GLN A 129 30.85 28.88 -4.64
CA GLN A 129 29.82 29.58 -3.85
C GLN A 129 30.05 29.50 -2.35
N THR A 130 30.73 28.48 -1.87
CA THR A 130 31.02 28.32 -0.44
C THR A 130 32.37 28.83 0.00
N GLY A 131 33.33 28.88 -0.91
CA GLY A 131 34.74 29.20 -0.61
C GLY A 131 35.45 28.12 0.20
N LEU A 132 34.88 26.89 0.26
CA LEU A 132 35.45 25.77 0.99
C LEU A 132 36.50 25.04 0.15
N ALA A 133 37.58 24.60 0.81
CA ALA A 133 38.54 23.67 0.23
C ALA A 133 38.12 22.22 0.52
N PRO A 134 38.42 21.25 -0.37
CA PRO A 134 38.24 19.83 -0.11
C PRO A 134 38.88 19.40 1.22
N MET A 135 38.36 18.34 1.83
CA MET A 135 38.94 17.70 3.03
C MET A 135 40.27 17.07 2.61
N GLU A 136 41.38 17.35 3.34
CA GLU A 136 42.70 16.85 2.98
C GLU A 136 42.83 15.32 3.16
N HIS A 137 42.28 14.79 4.27
CA HIS A 137 42.34 13.38 4.63
C HIS A 137 40.92 12.83 4.93
N PRO A 138 40.09 12.62 3.91
CA PRO A 138 38.66 12.29 4.10
C PRO A 138 38.46 10.96 4.80
N TRP A 139 39.22 9.90 4.46
CA TRP A 139 39.09 8.60 5.12
C TRP A 139 39.46 8.67 6.60
N GLN A 140 40.62 9.27 6.92
CA GLN A 140 41.05 9.42 8.29
C GLN A 140 40.06 10.19 9.14
N TYR A 141 39.47 11.28 8.60
CA TYR A 141 38.46 12.06 9.26
C TYR A 141 37.20 11.23 9.58
N LEU A 142 36.71 10.46 8.59
CA LEU A 142 35.53 9.59 8.75
C LEU A 142 35.81 8.47 9.75
N HIS A 143 36.98 7.81 9.65
CA HIS A 143 37.38 6.74 10.53
C HIS A 143 37.51 7.19 12.00
N GLU A 144 38.16 8.34 12.25
CA GLU A 144 38.28 8.92 13.58
C GLU A 144 36.90 9.35 14.16
N LEU A 145 36.04 9.89 13.30
CA LEU A 145 34.69 10.27 13.70
C LEU A 145 33.88 9.04 14.10
N GLN A 146 33.86 8.01 13.25
CA GLN A 146 33.03 6.82 13.43
C GLN A 146 33.53 5.92 14.55
N SER A 147 34.83 5.70 14.65
CA SER A 147 35.43 4.88 15.71
C SER A 147 35.32 5.51 17.09
N GLY A 148 35.35 6.84 17.16
CA GLY A 148 35.23 7.59 18.42
C GLY A 148 33.79 7.98 18.79
N PHE A 149 32.77 7.59 17.98
CA PHE A 149 31.40 8.03 18.19
C PHE A 149 30.66 7.16 19.22
N ALA A 150 29.94 7.80 20.11
CA ALA A 150 29.12 7.12 21.12
C ALA A 150 27.73 6.77 20.54
N TYR A 151 27.63 5.64 19.86
CA TYR A 151 26.40 5.17 19.20
C TYR A 151 25.24 4.93 20.16
N ASP A 152 25.50 4.61 21.42
CA ASP A 152 24.53 4.44 22.50
C ASP A 152 23.72 5.70 22.80
N LYS A 153 24.19 6.87 22.37
CA LYS A 153 23.47 8.14 22.49
C LYS A 153 22.41 8.34 21.42
N ILE A 154 22.45 7.60 20.32
CA ILE A 154 21.41 7.62 19.30
C ILE A 154 20.19 6.89 19.88
N LYS A 155 19.04 7.55 19.86
CA LYS A 155 17.77 6.96 20.28
C LYS A 155 16.93 6.67 19.05
N PHE A 156 16.38 5.50 19.02
CA PHE A 156 15.48 5.06 17.95
C PHE A 156 14.02 5.06 18.43
N THR A 157 13.11 4.86 17.50
CA THR A 157 11.72 4.53 17.78
C THR A 157 11.63 3.08 18.29
N GLU A 158 10.49 2.70 18.82
CA GLU A 158 10.29 1.34 19.31
C GLU A 158 10.35 0.33 18.15
N ASP A 159 9.93 0.73 16.95
CA ASP A 159 10.02 -0.10 15.73
C ASP A 159 11.45 -0.61 15.44
N TYR A 160 12.46 0.20 15.73
CA TYR A 160 13.85 -0.22 15.62
C TYR A 160 14.20 -1.36 16.58
N TYR A 161 13.75 -1.24 17.81
CA TYR A 161 14.04 -2.25 18.84
C TYR A 161 13.24 -3.53 18.60
N ASP A 162 12.00 -3.41 18.13
CA ASP A 162 11.14 -4.56 17.82
C ASP A 162 11.74 -5.43 16.71
N LEU A 163 12.37 -4.82 15.70
CA LEU A 163 13.01 -5.53 14.58
C LEU A 163 14.40 -6.10 14.89
N ASN A 164 15.11 -5.50 15.87
CA ASN A 164 16.52 -5.83 16.13
C ASN A 164 16.76 -6.49 17.50
N MET A 165 15.72 -6.86 18.23
CA MET A 165 15.88 -7.56 19.51
C MET A 165 16.31 -9.00 19.28
N ASN A 166 17.13 -9.50 20.21
CA ASN A 166 17.60 -10.89 20.24
C ASN A 166 16.39 -11.85 20.17
N PRO A 167 16.26 -12.71 19.15
CA PRO A 167 15.12 -13.61 19.01
C PRO A 167 14.94 -14.58 20.19
N ASP A 168 15.97 -14.76 21.01
CA ASP A 168 15.95 -15.68 22.18
C ASP A 168 15.55 -14.97 23.49
N ALA A 169 15.35 -13.66 23.50
CA ALA A 169 14.90 -12.96 24.70
C ALA A 169 13.37 -12.96 24.79
N PRO A 170 12.76 -13.44 25.91
CA PRO A 170 11.31 -13.35 26.08
C PRO A 170 10.86 -11.90 26.11
N GLN A 171 10.29 -11.44 25.02
CA GLN A 171 9.74 -10.11 24.92
C GLN A 171 8.42 -10.03 25.67
N PRO A 172 8.16 -8.95 26.44
CA PRO A 172 6.82 -8.70 26.90
C PRO A 172 5.92 -8.53 25.66
N PRO A 173 4.74 -9.16 25.62
CA PRO A 173 3.85 -9.03 24.48
C PRO A 173 3.61 -7.53 24.22
N PRO A 174 3.73 -7.11 22.95
CA PRO A 174 3.56 -5.70 22.60
C PRO A 174 2.18 -5.25 23.06
N LYS A 175 2.13 -4.09 23.70
CA LYS A 175 0.89 -3.53 24.23
C LYS A 175 -0.11 -3.33 23.10
N TRP A 176 -1.35 -3.79 23.32
CA TRP A 176 -2.42 -3.54 22.37
C TRP A 176 -2.77 -2.06 22.33
N GLU A 177 -2.56 -1.42 21.19
CA GLU A 177 -2.83 0.00 20.97
C GLU A 177 -3.53 0.18 19.63
N VAL A 178 -4.64 0.92 19.63
CA VAL A 178 -5.43 1.23 18.43
C VAL A 178 -5.44 2.73 18.23
N SER A 179 -4.92 3.19 17.10
CA SER A 179 -4.92 4.60 16.69
C SER A 179 -5.88 4.83 15.52
N PHE A 180 -6.27 6.08 15.27
CA PHE A 180 -7.27 6.40 14.25
C PHE A 180 -6.82 6.07 12.82
N ASP A 181 -5.55 6.33 12.50
CA ASP A 181 -4.96 6.09 11.18
C ASP A 181 -4.20 4.75 11.13
N GLY A 182 -4.17 3.98 12.22
CA GLY A 182 -3.40 2.74 12.35
C GLY A 182 -4.18 1.50 11.95
N GLY A 183 -3.50 0.58 11.23
CA GLY A 183 -3.98 -0.78 10.97
C GLY A 183 -3.65 -1.73 12.13
N PHE A 184 -3.55 -3.02 11.81
CA PHE A 184 -3.16 -4.06 12.77
C PHE A 184 -1.64 -4.22 12.85
N TRP A 185 -0.92 -3.98 11.74
CA TRP A 185 0.53 -4.16 11.60
C TRP A 185 1.36 -2.92 11.96
N SER A 186 0.75 -1.72 11.90
CA SER A 186 1.44 -0.46 12.21
C SER A 186 0.82 0.20 13.43
N SER A 187 1.31 -0.14 14.60
CA SER A 187 0.76 0.31 15.87
C SER A 187 0.89 1.82 16.13
N ARG A 188 1.54 2.63 15.26
CA ARG A 188 2.02 3.94 15.70
C ARG A 188 1.78 5.14 14.80
N GLN A 189 0.79 5.08 13.95
CA GLN A 189 0.34 6.31 13.27
C GLN A 189 -0.62 7.11 14.18
N GLY A 190 -0.09 7.81 15.16
CA GLY A 190 -0.86 8.71 15.99
C GLY A 190 -0.94 8.31 17.49
N ARG A 191 -1.74 9.06 18.25
CA ARG A 191 -1.98 8.73 19.67
C ARG A 191 -3.01 7.62 19.79
N PRO A 192 -2.75 6.58 20.61
CA PRO A 192 -3.72 5.54 20.88
C PRO A 192 -5.03 6.09 21.41
N GLY A 193 -6.14 5.50 20.97
CA GLY A 193 -7.47 5.79 21.47
C GLY A 193 -7.68 5.21 22.86
N LYS A 194 -8.61 5.83 23.61
CA LYS A 194 -9.06 5.24 24.87
C LYS A 194 -10.05 4.11 24.54
N GLU A 195 -9.71 2.89 24.89
CA GLU A 195 -10.58 1.73 24.75
C GLU A 195 -11.76 1.78 25.74
N LEU A 196 -12.93 1.45 25.24
CA LEU A 196 -14.15 1.18 26.00
C LEU A 196 -14.66 -0.21 25.61
N PRO A 197 -14.44 -1.25 26.42
CA PRO A 197 -15.01 -2.57 26.19
C PRO A 197 -16.54 -2.51 26.26
N ILE A 198 -17.22 -3.07 25.26
CA ILE A 198 -18.70 -3.11 25.20
C ILE A 198 -19.24 -4.52 25.00
N ARG A 199 -18.49 -5.39 24.32
CA ARG A 199 -18.81 -6.79 23.98
C ARG A 199 -20.26 -6.96 23.52
N LYS A 200 -20.61 -6.36 22.40
CA LYS A 200 -21.92 -6.54 21.76
C LYS A 200 -21.88 -7.76 20.84
N GLU A 201 -22.71 -8.73 21.12
CA GLU A 201 -22.86 -9.95 20.36
C GLU A 201 -24.19 -9.93 19.63
N PHE A 202 -24.24 -10.36 18.37
CA PHE A 202 -25.43 -10.41 17.54
C PHE A 202 -25.25 -11.35 16.34
N ASP A 203 -26.34 -11.78 15.74
CA ASP A 203 -26.30 -12.58 14.52
C ASP A 203 -26.73 -11.71 13.33
N TRP A 204 -25.93 -11.76 12.27
CA TRP A 204 -26.20 -11.03 11.03
C TRP A 204 -25.57 -11.73 9.84
N ALA A 205 -26.25 -11.71 8.68
CA ALA A 205 -25.79 -12.32 7.42
C ALA A 205 -25.46 -13.81 7.53
N GLY A 206 -26.06 -14.54 8.48
CA GLY A 206 -25.79 -15.95 8.72
C GLY A 206 -24.57 -16.23 9.60
N TYR A 207 -23.91 -15.21 10.12
CA TYR A 207 -22.73 -15.31 10.99
C TYR A 207 -23.00 -14.75 12.38
N HIS A 208 -22.26 -15.22 13.34
CA HIS A 208 -22.21 -14.64 14.68
C HIS A 208 -21.13 -13.55 14.73
N TRP A 209 -21.50 -12.37 15.24
CA TRP A 209 -20.65 -11.19 15.30
C TRP A 209 -20.42 -10.71 16.71
N VAL A 210 -19.25 -10.15 16.92
CA VAL A 210 -18.88 -9.47 18.17
C VAL A 210 -18.29 -8.11 17.83
N ILE A 211 -18.80 -7.04 18.45
CA ILE A 211 -18.11 -5.74 18.53
C ILE A 211 -17.52 -5.67 19.94
N PRO A 212 -16.21 -5.96 20.12
CA PRO A 212 -15.63 -6.11 21.44
C PRO A 212 -15.44 -4.78 22.14
N SER A 213 -14.96 -3.77 21.45
CA SER A 213 -14.56 -2.48 22.02
C SER A 213 -14.80 -1.30 21.08
N ILE A 214 -14.90 -0.11 21.66
CA ILE A 214 -14.89 1.18 20.95
C ILE A 214 -13.64 1.94 21.39
N TYR A 215 -12.89 2.47 20.42
CA TYR A 215 -11.70 3.29 20.68
C TYR A 215 -11.97 4.75 20.39
N PHE A 216 -11.89 5.59 21.41
CA PHE A 216 -12.07 7.03 21.30
C PHE A 216 -10.72 7.71 21.04
N CYS A 217 -10.45 7.98 19.77
CA CYS A 217 -9.23 8.62 19.28
C CYS A 217 -9.36 10.15 19.21
N SER A 218 -8.25 10.85 19.02
CA SER A 218 -8.25 12.31 18.84
C SER A 218 -9.00 12.76 17.59
N LYS A 219 -8.92 11.97 16.49
CA LYS A 219 -9.51 12.27 15.19
C LYS A 219 -10.91 11.69 14.98
N GLY A 220 -11.31 10.70 15.77
CA GLY A 220 -12.58 9.99 15.55
C GLY A 220 -12.76 8.78 16.47
N ILE A 221 -13.64 7.89 16.03
CA ILE A 221 -13.93 6.60 16.67
C ILE A 221 -13.35 5.50 15.80
N VAL A 222 -12.74 4.49 16.43
CA VAL A 222 -12.33 3.25 15.76
C VAL A 222 -13.09 2.10 16.41
N MET A 223 -13.55 1.14 15.60
CA MET A 223 -14.22 -0.06 16.05
C MET A 223 -13.77 -1.26 15.25
N ASP A 224 -13.71 -2.40 15.92
CA ASP A 224 -13.46 -3.69 15.31
C ASP A 224 -14.75 -4.51 15.29
N PHE A 225 -15.04 -5.11 14.12
CA PHE A 225 -16.15 -6.02 13.88
C PHE A 225 -15.57 -7.41 13.71
N CYS A 226 -15.89 -8.33 14.62
CA CYS A 226 -15.35 -9.69 14.62
C CYS A 226 -16.43 -10.66 14.17
N MET A 227 -16.27 -11.24 12.99
CA MET A 227 -17.14 -12.26 12.41
C MET A 227 -16.59 -13.64 12.75
N ARG A 228 -17.40 -14.49 13.39
CA ARG A 228 -17.03 -15.86 13.72
C ARG A 228 -17.33 -16.78 12.54
N VAL A 229 -16.37 -17.63 12.20
CA VAL A 229 -16.50 -18.64 11.16
C VAL A 229 -16.22 -20.03 11.74
N GLU A 230 -17.07 -21.00 11.42
CA GLU A 230 -16.88 -22.38 11.84
C GLU A 230 -15.71 -23.03 11.08
N PRO A 231 -14.74 -23.67 11.75
CA PRO A 231 -13.61 -24.31 11.09
C PRO A 231 -14.01 -25.33 10.02
N ALA A 232 -15.12 -26.03 10.21
CA ALA A 232 -15.64 -27.00 9.24
C ALA A 232 -15.96 -26.34 7.89
N ALA A 233 -16.54 -25.12 7.89
CA ALA A 233 -16.87 -24.40 6.67
C ALA A 233 -15.59 -24.04 5.88
N ILE A 234 -14.51 -23.67 6.59
CA ILE A 234 -13.21 -23.39 5.95
C ILE A 234 -12.62 -24.66 5.35
N CYS A 235 -12.63 -25.75 6.10
CA CYS A 235 -12.13 -27.04 5.60
C CYS A 235 -12.91 -27.52 4.37
N ASP A 236 -14.22 -27.31 4.32
CA ASP A 236 -15.06 -27.69 3.18
C ASP A 236 -14.77 -26.79 1.97
N PHE A 237 -14.57 -25.50 2.19
CA PHE A 237 -14.15 -24.54 1.16
C PHE A 237 -12.79 -24.91 0.56
N LEU A 238 -11.77 -25.16 1.40
CA LEU A 238 -10.44 -25.56 0.96
C LEU A 238 -10.47 -26.84 0.13
N LYS A 239 -11.27 -27.85 0.57
CA LYS A 239 -11.46 -29.10 -0.18
C LYS A 239 -12.18 -28.89 -1.50
N LYS A 240 -13.25 -28.08 -1.52
CA LYS A 240 -14.04 -27.79 -2.73
C LYS A 240 -13.17 -27.21 -3.82
N TRP A 241 -12.28 -26.29 -3.45
CA TRP A 241 -11.42 -25.56 -4.37
C TRP A 241 -10.03 -26.18 -4.51
N ASP A 242 -9.75 -27.30 -3.80
CA ASP A 242 -8.44 -27.96 -3.77
C ASP A 242 -7.29 -27.01 -3.48
N LEU A 243 -7.53 -26.11 -2.50
CA LEU A 243 -6.56 -25.15 -2.03
C LEU A 243 -5.68 -25.80 -0.97
N THR A 244 -4.50 -26.22 -1.36
CA THR A 244 -3.46 -26.70 -0.46
C THR A 244 -2.29 -25.73 -0.47
N PRO A 245 -1.45 -25.71 0.59
CA PRO A 245 -0.26 -24.88 0.64
C PRO A 245 0.67 -25.01 -0.56
N GLU A 246 0.76 -26.24 -1.04
CA GLU A 246 1.64 -26.63 -2.15
C GLU A 246 1.12 -26.11 -3.50
N ASN A 247 -0.20 -25.88 -3.62
CA ASN A 247 -0.88 -25.49 -4.86
C ASN A 247 -1.26 -24.02 -4.93
N GLU A 248 -1.21 -23.29 -3.81
CA GLU A 248 -1.76 -21.92 -3.71
C GLU A 248 -1.03 -20.91 -4.62
N THR A 249 0.28 -21.08 -4.80
CA THR A 249 1.11 -20.17 -5.59
C THR A 249 1.15 -20.49 -7.09
N GLU A 250 0.75 -21.68 -7.52
CA GLU A 250 0.84 -22.11 -8.91
C GLU A 250 -0.51 -22.09 -9.66
N ARG A 251 -1.62 -21.94 -8.93
CA ARG A 251 -2.95 -22.07 -9.51
C ARG A 251 -3.46 -20.72 -10.01
N GLN A 252 -3.63 -20.61 -11.31
CA GLN A 252 -4.29 -19.48 -11.93
C GLN A 252 -5.79 -19.78 -12.05
N PHE A 253 -6.63 -18.92 -11.47
CA PHE A 253 -8.07 -18.97 -11.61
C PHE A 253 -8.52 -18.02 -12.71
N THR A 254 -9.51 -18.43 -13.49
CA THR A 254 -10.19 -17.49 -14.38
C THR A 254 -10.96 -16.45 -13.55
N GLN A 255 -11.28 -15.29 -14.14
CA GLN A 255 -12.09 -14.27 -13.46
C GLN A 255 -13.39 -14.84 -12.87
N GLU A 256 -14.08 -15.70 -13.61
CA GLU A 256 -15.31 -16.34 -13.13
C GLU A 256 -15.06 -17.30 -11.97
N GLN A 257 -13.99 -18.08 -12.04
CA GLN A 257 -13.59 -18.94 -10.91
C GLN A 257 -13.23 -18.09 -9.68
N GLN A 258 -12.56 -16.95 -9.88
CA GLN A 258 -12.25 -16.02 -8.78
C GLN A 258 -13.54 -15.45 -8.16
N MET A 259 -14.49 -14.98 -8.97
CA MET A 259 -15.79 -14.51 -8.46
C MET A 259 -16.53 -15.61 -7.68
N GLN A 260 -16.51 -16.86 -8.18
CA GLN A 260 -17.14 -17.97 -7.48
C GLN A 260 -16.39 -18.38 -6.22
N LEU A 261 -15.07 -18.29 -6.23
CA LEU A 261 -14.22 -18.52 -5.06
C LEU A 261 -14.52 -17.48 -3.97
N ASP A 262 -14.65 -16.20 -4.33
CA ASP A 262 -15.00 -15.12 -3.39
C ASP A 262 -16.40 -15.33 -2.79
N LEU A 263 -17.36 -15.79 -3.61
CA LEU A 263 -18.72 -16.15 -3.15
C LEU A 263 -18.75 -17.34 -2.19
N ASP A 264 -17.90 -18.33 -2.42
CA ASP A 264 -17.82 -19.54 -1.63
C ASP A 264 -16.96 -19.38 -0.37
N ASN A 265 -16.09 -18.39 -0.33
CA ASN A 265 -15.14 -18.21 0.78
C ASN A 265 -15.87 -17.78 2.06
N PRO A 266 -15.92 -18.62 3.11
CA PRO A 266 -16.64 -18.31 4.34
C PRO A 266 -15.99 -17.17 5.14
N LEU A 267 -14.75 -16.80 4.83
CA LEU A 267 -14.04 -15.67 5.44
C LEU A 267 -14.31 -14.35 4.72
N HIS A 268 -15.01 -14.37 3.57
CA HIS A 268 -15.27 -13.21 2.76
C HIS A 268 -16.71 -12.73 2.90
N LEU A 269 -16.89 -11.56 3.48
CA LEU A 269 -18.17 -10.84 3.52
C LEU A 269 -17.90 -9.35 3.47
N ASP A 270 -18.19 -8.74 2.33
CA ASP A 270 -18.09 -7.30 2.18
C ASP A 270 -19.32 -6.59 2.74
N PHE A 271 -19.06 -5.58 3.54
CA PHE A 271 -20.09 -4.72 4.09
C PHE A 271 -19.54 -3.33 4.40
N HIS A 272 -20.39 -2.36 4.40
CA HIS A 272 -20.13 -1.05 4.93
C HIS A 272 -20.93 -0.79 6.20
N SER A 273 -20.44 0.11 7.03
CA SER A 273 -21.06 0.44 8.30
C SER A 273 -21.23 1.94 8.46
N LEU A 274 -22.41 2.33 8.96
CA LEU A 274 -22.78 3.71 9.25
C LEU A 274 -22.87 3.89 10.76
N LEU A 275 -22.03 4.76 11.32
CA LEU A 275 -22.03 5.05 12.74
C LEU A 275 -22.96 6.23 13.04
N HIS A 276 -23.92 6.03 13.91
CA HIS A 276 -24.88 7.06 14.33
C HIS A 276 -24.47 7.63 15.70
N LEU A 277 -23.99 8.87 15.71
CA LEU A 277 -23.56 9.56 16.91
C LEU A 277 -24.52 10.71 17.24
N ASN A 278 -25.29 10.61 18.32
CA ASN A 278 -26.27 11.62 18.76
C ASN A 278 -27.23 12.03 17.62
N GLY A 279 -27.67 11.06 16.78
CA GLY A 279 -28.53 11.28 15.63
C GLY A 279 -27.85 11.83 14.37
N LYS A 280 -26.52 11.93 14.35
CA LYS A 280 -25.74 12.24 13.15
C LYS A 280 -25.05 10.99 12.62
N GLU A 281 -25.10 10.83 11.33
CA GLU A 281 -24.45 9.76 10.61
C GLU A 281 -22.98 10.09 10.32
N LEU A 282 -22.11 9.13 10.57
CA LEU A 282 -20.67 9.18 10.27
C LEU A 282 -20.29 8.00 9.38
N HIS A 283 -19.62 8.30 8.29
CA HIS A 283 -19.10 7.29 7.36
C HIS A 283 -17.65 6.94 7.73
N SER A 284 -17.27 5.67 7.54
CA SER A 284 -15.88 5.28 7.68
C SER A 284 -15.04 5.89 6.54
N THR A 285 -13.82 6.30 6.87
CA THR A 285 -12.88 6.86 5.87
C THR A 285 -11.85 5.84 5.43
N HIS A 286 -11.57 4.86 6.24
CA HIS A 286 -10.66 3.76 5.93
C HIS A 286 -10.93 2.58 6.85
N GLY A 287 -10.55 1.41 6.40
CA GLY A 287 -10.71 0.16 7.11
C GLY A 287 -9.52 -0.78 6.87
N TYR A 288 -9.36 -1.74 7.76
CA TYR A 288 -8.36 -2.79 7.67
C TYR A 288 -9.00 -4.12 8.06
N GLY A 289 -8.59 -5.18 7.38
CA GLY A 289 -9.06 -6.54 7.68
C GLY A 289 -7.90 -7.47 7.99
N ILE A 290 -8.09 -8.36 8.97
CA ILE A 290 -7.22 -9.51 9.23
C ILE A 290 -8.08 -10.72 9.53
N SER A 291 -7.54 -11.92 9.34
CA SER A 291 -8.24 -13.15 9.66
C SER A 291 -7.38 -14.08 10.51
N TYR A 292 -7.99 -14.68 11.51
CA TYR A 292 -7.43 -15.77 12.30
C TYR A 292 -8.06 -17.07 11.85
N ASN A 293 -7.24 -18.03 11.43
CA ASN A 293 -7.69 -19.32 10.95
C ASN A 293 -6.99 -20.47 11.72
N PRO A 294 -7.68 -21.18 12.62
CA PRO A 294 -7.09 -22.27 13.38
C PRO A 294 -6.85 -23.56 12.56
N CYS A 295 -7.35 -23.63 11.31
CA CYS A 295 -7.15 -24.78 10.42
C CYS A 295 -5.81 -24.73 9.67
N LEU A 296 -5.10 -23.61 9.70
CA LEU A 296 -3.78 -23.49 9.11
C LEU A 296 -2.77 -24.24 10.00
N GLY A 297 -1.94 -25.09 9.39
CA GLY A 297 -0.87 -25.81 10.08
C GLY A 297 0.21 -24.89 10.65
N PRO A 298 1.09 -25.41 11.51
CA PRO A 298 2.15 -24.62 12.14
C PRO A 298 3.21 -24.09 11.14
N GLU A 299 3.24 -24.61 9.92
CA GLU A 299 4.06 -24.14 8.81
C GLU A 299 3.53 -22.82 8.18
N TYR A 300 2.26 -22.49 8.41
CA TYR A 300 1.74 -21.19 8.04
C TYR A 300 2.04 -20.18 9.13
N VAL A 301 2.64 -19.09 8.74
CA VAL A 301 2.74 -17.91 9.59
C VAL A 301 1.31 -17.41 9.79
N VAL A 302 0.65 -17.89 10.85
CA VAL A 302 -0.55 -17.22 11.36
C VAL A 302 -0.09 -15.80 11.63
N GLU A 303 -0.74 -14.82 11.01
CA GLU A 303 -0.44 -13.42 11.31
C GLU A 303 -0.55 -13.24 12.82
N ASP A 304 0.58 -13.04 13.49
CA ASP A 304 0.64 -12.91 14.95
C ASP A 304 -0.34 -11.83 15.44
N GLU A 305 -0.59 -10.82 14.60
CA GLU A 305 -1.54 -9.75 14.84
C GLU A 305 -2.99 -10.25 14.94
N ALA A 306 -3.39 -11.17 14.08
CA ALA A 306 -4.74 -11.73 14.10
C ALA A 306 -4.97 -12.55 15.37
N LYS A 307 -4.02 -13.40 15.75
CA LYS A 307 -4.06 -14.16 17.00
C LYS A 307 -4.09 -13.23 18.21
N ARG A 308 -3.24 -12.19 18.24
CA ARG A 308 -3.20 -11.18 19.30
C ARG A 308 -4.52 -10.44 19.45
N ALA A 309 -5.19 -10.11 18.33
CA ALA A 309 -6.50 -9.47 18.35
C ALA A 309 -7.55 -10.42 18.98
N VAL A 310 -7.57 -11.69 18.60
CA VAL A 310 -8.46 -12.70 19.17
C VAL A 310 -8.22 -12.85 20.68
N GLU A 311 -6.96 -12.95 21.12
CA GLU A 311 -6.59 -13.05 22.53
C GLU A 311 -6.93 -11.77 23.31
N HIS A 312 -6.65 -10.58 22.77
CA HIS A 312 -6.96 -9.30 23.40
C HIS A 312 -8.47 -9.14 23.68
N TYR A 313 -9.30 -9.53 22.70
CA TYR A 313 -10.75 -9.45 22.82
C TYR A 313 -11.38 -10.63 23.57
N GLY A 314 -10.58 -11.60 24.00
CA GLY A 314 -11.05 -12.79 24.68
C GLY A 314 -12.02 -13.62 23.83
N LEU A 315 -11.78 -13.67 22.51
CA LEU A 315 -12.52 -14.50 21.57
C LEU A 315 -12.01 -15.94 21.63
N ASP A 316 -12.87 -16.90 21.26
CA ASP A 316 -12.51 -18.32 21.32
C ASP A 316 -11.60 -18.72 20.16
N LEU A 317 -10.37 -19.13 20.48
CA LEU A 317 -9.35 -19.57 19.52
C LEU A 317 -9.70 -20.86 18.77
N ASN A 318 -10.74 -21.57 19.17
CA ASN A 318 -11.21 -22.76 18.44
C ASN A 318 -12.02 -22.42 17.19
N TYR A 319 -12.44 -21.17 17.03
CA TYR A 319 -13.12 -20.65 15.83
C TYR A 319 -12.18 -19.82 14.99
N ALA A 320 -12.49 -19.71 13.71
CA ALA A 320 -11.87 -18.70 12.88
C ALA A 320 -12.59 -17.35 13.05
N TRP A 321 -11.85 -16.28 12.88
CA TRP A 321 -12.34 -14.92 13.05
C TRP A 321 -11.88 -14.03 11.91
N VAL A 322 -12.81 -13.30 11.30
CA VAL A 322 -12.49 -12.17 10.44
C VAL A 322 -12.69 -10.91 11.27
N ILE A 323 -11.64 -10.10 11.39
CA ILE A 323 -11.65 -8.89 12.20
C ILE A 323 -11.49 -7.69 11.27
N LEU A 324 -12.54 -6.88 11.16
CA LEU A 324 -12.61 -5.72 10.28
C LEU A 324 -12.61 -4.45 11.15
N ARG A 325 -11.58 -3.65 11.02
CA ARG A 325 -11.42 -2.37 11.72
C ARG A 325 -11.93 -1.24 10.86
N SER A 326 -12.79 -0.38 11.40
CA SER A 326 -13.30 0.80 10.71
C SER A 326 -13.07 2.07 11.53
N SER A 327 -12.67 3.16 10.84
CA SER A 327 -12.37 4.46 11.44
C SER A 327 -13.35 5.52 10.97
N TYR A 328 -14.03 6.17 11.93
CA TYR A 328 -15.08 7.18 11.71
C TYR A 328 -14.61 8.54 12.22
N PRO A 329 -14.38 9.53 11.36
CA PRO A 329 -13.89 10.83 11.77
C PRO A 329 -14.97 11.61 12.56
N TRP A 330 -14.54 12.44 13.51
CA TRP A 330 -15.46 13.37 14.14
C TRP A 330 -16.04 14.32 13.10
N ALA A 331 -17.37 14.54 13.13
CA ALA A 331 -18.04 15.55 12.28
C ALA A 331 -17.57 16.98 12.53
N THR A 332 -16.85 17.22 13.63
CA THR A 332 -16.33 18.53 14.05
C THR A 332 -14.90 18.42 14.53
N LYS A 333 -14.12 19.53 14.50
CA LYS A 333 -12.74 19.57 15.02
C LYS A 333 -12.62 19.25 16.52
N ARG A 334 -13.70 19.27 17.27
CA ARG A 334 -13.71 18.94 18.70
C ARG A 334 -14.48 17.65 18.91
N LYS A 335 -13.95 16.79 19.78
CA LYS A 335 -14.64 15.58 20.22
C LYS A 335 -16.00 15.98 20.84
N PRO A 336 -17.13 15.48 20.33
CA PRO A 336 -18.43 15.78 20.90
C PRO A 336 -18.66 15.02 22.23
N GLU A 337 -19.62 15.48 23.00
CA GLU A 337 -20.18 14.68 24.09
C GLU A 337 -20.99 13.52 23.49
N ILE A 338 -20.72 12.31 23.92
CA ILE A 338 -21.36 11.10 23.40
C ILE A 338 -22.50 10.75 24.34
N ARG A 339 -23.74 10.87 23.82
CA ARG A 339 -24.97 10.55 24.56
C ARG A 339 -25.62 9.29 24.05
N GLN A 340 -25.54 9.06 22.76
CA GLN A 340 -26.10 7.89 22.08
C GLN A 340 -25.14 7.48 20.98
N LEU A 341 -24.91 6.18 20.84
CA LEU A 341 -24.08 5.61 19.79
C LEU A 341 -24.71 4.29 19.31
N SER A 342 -24.98 4.19 18.01
CA SER A 342 -25.39 2.97 17.34
C SER A 342 -24.64 2.81 16.01
N VAL A 343 -24.63 1.61 15.48
CA VAL A 343 -24.06 1.32 14.16
C VAL A 343 -25.05 0.54 13.33
N THR A 344 -25.19 0.91 12.05
CA THR A 344 -25.94 0.14 11.06
C THR A 344 -24.94 -0.57 10.16
N MET A 345 -25.07 -1.89 10.02
CA MET A 345 -24.31 -2.71 9.10
C MET A 345 -25.16 -3.01 7.87
N LEU A 346 -24.60 -2.80 6.69
CA LEU A 346 -25.23 -2.98 5.39
C LEU A 346 -24.31 -3.84 4.51
N PRO A 347 -24.79 -4.97 3.97
CA PRO A 347 -23.97 -5.77 3.08
C PRO A 347 -23.73 -5.02 1.78
N ASP A 348 -22.54 -5.17 1.22
CA ASP A 348 -22.24 -4.67 -0.10
C ASP A 348 -22.88 -5.58 -1.17
N ALA A 349 -23.04 -5.04 -2.37
CA ALA A 349 -23.54 -5.82 -3.48
C ALA A 349 -22.53 -6.91 -3.87
N VAL A 350 -23.02 -8.10 -4.13
CA VAL A 350 -22.19 -9.25 -4.51
C VAL A 350 -22.20 -9.40 -6.03
N SER A 351 -21.02 -9.56 -6.63
CA SER A 351 -20.89 -9.82 -8.05
C SER A 351 -21.14 -11.30 -8.36
N VAL A 352 -22.18 -11.58 -9.15
CA VAL A 352 -22.57 -12.93 -9.55
C VAL A 352 -22.36 -13.10 -11.06
N PRO A 353 -21.62 -14.14 -11.49
CA PRO A 353 -21.39 -14.37 -12.92
C PRO A 353 -22.70 -14.74 -13.64
N GLY A 354 -22.99 -14.04 -14.71
CA GLY A 354 -24.11 -14.28 -15.62
C GLY A 354 -23.69 -14.97 -16.92
N PRO A 355 -24.56 -14.99 -17.95
CA PRO A 355 -24.30 -15.67 -19.22
C PRO A 355 -23.15 -15.02 -20.00
N HIS A 356 -22.39 -15.87 -20.71
CA HIS A 356 -21.36 -15.47 -21.65
C HIS A 356 -21.97 -15.19 -23.02
N PHE A 357 -21.36 -14.27 -23.77
CA PHE A 357 -21.78 -13.96 -25.12
C PHE A 357 -20.63 -13.40 -25.96
N ARG A 358 -20.82 -13.43 -27.28
CA ARG A 358 -19.94 -12.81 -28.25
C ARG A 358 -20.76 -12.02 -29.24
N LEU A 359 -20.41 -10.76 -29.42
CA LEU A 359 -20.99 -9.86 -30.40
C LEU A 359 -19.87 -9.13 -31.13
N SER A 360 -20.08 -8.85 -32.41
CA SER A 360 -19.09 -8.14 -33.22
C SER A 360 -19.71 -7.20 -34.26
N THR A 361 -21.01 -7.35 -34.54
CA THR A 361 -21.68 -6.59 -35.60
C THR A 361 -22.77 -5.69 -34.97
N PRO A 362 -22.75 -4.37 -35.20
CA PRO A 362 -23.84 -3.50 -34.76
C PRO A 362 -25.22 -4.03 -35.13
N GLY A 363 -26.12 -4.09 -34.16
CA GLY A 363 -27.43 -4.70 -34.27
C GLY A 363 -27.53 -6.13 -33.77
N ASP A 364 -26.42 -6.82 -33.50
CA ASP A 364 -26.44 -8.12 -32.82
C ASP A 364 -27.08 -8.02 -31.45
N THR A 365 -27.80 -9.07 -31.03
CA THR A 365 -28.56 -9.08 -29.75
C THR A 365 -28.22 -10.30 -28.90
N VAL A 366 -28.29 -10.11 -27.58
CA VAL A 366 -28.21 -11.19 -26.58
C VAL A 366 -29.47 -11.12 -25.71
N HIS A 367 -30.13 -12.26 -25.53
CA HIS A 367 -31.27 -12.43 -24.67
C HIS A 367 -30.84 -13.10 -23.36
N PHE A 368 -31.23 -12.56 -22.23
CA PHE A 368 -30.96 -13.13 -20.92
C PHE A 368 -32.03 -12.77 -19.91
N SER A 369 -32.12 -13.56 -18.83
CA SER A 369 -33.10 -13.36 -17.76
C SER A 369 -32.38 -13.00 -16.46
N TYR A 370 -32.91 -12.04 -15.70
CA TYR A 370 -32.46 -11.71 -14.38
C TYR A 370 -33.64 -11.30 -13.50
N ASP A 371 -33.73 -11.83 -12.28
CA ASP A 371 -34.80 -11.59 -11.31
C ASP A 371 -36.22 -11.74 -11.91
N GLY A 372 -36.40 -12.78 -12.76
CA GLY A 372 -37.68 -13.08 -13.44
C GLY A 372 -38.04 -12.13 -14.56
N GLN A 373 -37.23 -11.17 -14.92
CA GLN A 373 -37.41 -10.25 -16.05
C GLN A 373 -36.47 -10.67 -17.20
N GLU A 374 -37.03 -10.69 -18.43
CA GLU A 374 -36.26 -10.88 -19.67
C GLU A 374 -35.67 -9.55 -20.14
N TYR A 375 -34.41 -9.59 -20.55
CA TYR A 375 -33.66 -8.47 -21.08
C TYR A 375 -33.06 -8.79 -22.45
N ILE A 376 -32.94 -7.76 -23.27
CA ILE A 376 -32.29 -7.82 -24.57
C ILE A 376 -31.19 -6.76 -24.61
N LEU A 377 -29.94 -7.22 -24.70
CA LEU A 377 -28.80 -6.38 -24.99
C LEU A 377 -28.64 -6.25 -26.49
N THR A 378 -28.50 -5.03 -27.01
CA THR A 378 -28.29 -4.76 -28.43
C THR A 378 -26.99 -4.00 -28.65
N LEU A 379 -26.07 -4.54 -29.39
CA LEU A 379 -24.80 -3.93 -29.75
C LEU A 379 -25.04 -2.70 -30.66
N GLN A 380 -24.47 -1.57 -30.31
CA GLN A 380 -24.55 -0.34 -31.10
C GLN A 380 -23.26 -0.09 -31.88
N GLU A 381 -22.11 -0.21 -31.23
CA GLU A 381 -20.79 -0.02 -31.82
C GLU A 381 -19.81 -1.05 -31.26
N TYR A 382 -18.82 -1.44 -32.07
CA TYR A 382 -17.77 -2.39 -31.67
C TYR A 382 -16.48 -1.99 -32.39
N GLU A 383 -15.49 -1.51 -31.66
CA GLU A 383 -14.27 -0.96 -32.23
C GLU A 383 -13.02 -1.47 -31.51
N ALA A 384 -12.04 -1.95 -32.30
CA ALA A 384 -10.70 -2.18 -31.79
C ALA A 384 -10.00 -0.83 -31.63
N GLN A 385 -9.42 -0.60 -30.48
CA GLN A 385 -8.75 0.64 -30.10
C GLN A 385 -7.35 0.38 -29.55
N GLU A 386 -6.55 1.44 -29.51
CA GLU A 386 -5.20 1.40 -28.98
C GLU A 386 -5.02 2.53 -27.95
N MET A 387 -4.53 2.18 -26.78
CA MET A 387 -4.25 3.14 -25.70
C MET A 387 -2.94 3.88 -25.98
N ASP A 388 -2.96 5.19 -25.92
CA ASP A 388 -1.77 6.04 -26.05
C ASP A 388 -1.09 6.23 -24.69
N TRP A 389 0.03 5.55 -24.48
CA TRP A 389 0.87 5.67 -23.29
C TRP A 389 1.94 6.77 -23.37
N SER A 390 1.99 7.54 -24.47
CA SER A 390 3.05 8.56 -24.70
C SER A 390 3.15 9.64 -23.60
N ARG A 391 2.12 9.80 -22.79
CA ARG A 391 2.06 10.78 -21.68
C ARG A 391 2.50 10.20 -20.35
N MET A 392 2.73 8.90 -20.26
CA MET A 392 3.25 8.29 -19.01
C MET A 392 4.76 8.51 -18.91
N PRO A 393 5.28 8.74 -17.69
CA PRO A 393 6.73 8.77 -17.49
C PRO A 393 7.34 7.43 -17.90
N ASP A 394 8.56 7.47 -18.42
CA ASP A 394 9.31 6.25 -18.76
C ASP A 394 9.60 5.46 -17.47
N THR A 395 8.95 4.34 -17.35
CA THR A 395 9.08 3.42 -16.20
C THR A 395 9.99 2.23 -16.52
N GLY A 396 10.54 2.15 -17.74
CA GLY A 396 11.28 0.98 -18.22
C GLY A 396 10.37 -0.24 -18.47
N LEU A 397 9.04 -0.06 -18.43
CA LEU A 397 8.05 -1.10 -18.69
C LEU A 397 7.34 -0.87 -20.01
N GLU A 398 7.06 -1.97 -20.73
CA GLU A 398 6.17 -2.00 -21.87
C GLU A 398 4.76 -2.34 -21.37
N TYR A 399 3.77 -1.53 -21.73
CA TYR A 399 2.37 -1.71 -21.33
C TYR A 399 1.55 -2.24 -22.50
N PRO A 400 0.60 -3.15 -22.28
CA PRO A 400 -0.33 -3.57 -23.31
C PRO A 400 -1.21 -2.39 -23.73
N SER A 401 -1.51 -2.25 -25.01
CA SER A 401 -2.21 -1.07 -25.55
C SER A 401 -3.49 -1.39 -26.32
N HIS A 402 -3.63 -2.63 -26.84
CA HIS A 402 -4.77 -2.99 -27.67
C HIS A 402 -5.96 -3.45 -26.83
N TYR A 403 -7.14 -2.92 -27.12
CA TYR A 403 -8.39 -3.32 -26.49
C TYR A 403 -9.56 -3.14 -27.47
N VAL A 404 -10.71 -3.71 -27.11
CA VAL A 404 -11.97 -3.51 -27.81
C VAL A 404 -12.89 -2.70 -26.94
N ALA A 405 -13.48 -1.64 -27.51
CA ALA A 405 -14.56 -0.89 -26.88
C ALA A 405 -15.88 -1.25 -27.59
N MET A 406 -16.94 -1.45 -26.82
CA MET A 406 -18.29 -1.60 -27.36
C MET A 406 -19.26 -0.63 -26.67
N SER A 407 -20.23 -0.15 -27.45
CA SER A 407 -21.41 0.52 -26.92
C SER A 407 -22.66 -0.33 -27.15
N TYR A 408 -23.60 -0.32 -26.19
CA TYR A 408 -24.77 -1.17 -26.23
C TYR A 408 -25.97 -0.52 -25.51
N THR A 409 -27.16 -1.01 -25.82
CA THR A 409 -28.40 -0.67 -25.09
C THR A 409 -29.00 -1.93 -24.49
N ILE A 410 -29.74 -1.80 -23.39
CA ILE A 410 -30.47 -2.92 -22.77
C ILE A 410 -31.96 -2.57 -22.73
N THR A 411 -32.80 -3.51 -23.10
CA THR A 411 -34.26 -3.35 -23.08
C THR A 411 -34.95 -4.52 -22.39
N PRO A 412 -35.77 -4.27 -21.34
CA PRO A 412 -35.98 -2.97 -20.71
C PRO A 412 -34.69 -2.48 -20.01
N GLU A 413 -34.59 -1.18 -19.74
CA GLU A 413 -33.46 -0.60 -19.01
C GLU A 413 -33.39 -1.19 -17.59
N PRO A 414 -32.28 -1.80 -17.17
CA PRO A 414 -32.12 -2.29 -15.81
C PRO A 414 -31.94 -1.13 -14.81
N PRO A 415 -32.25 -1.33 -13.52
CA PRO A 415 -31.89 -0.36 -12.50
C PRO A 415 -30.38 -0.07 -12.49
N ASP A 416 -29.99 1.16 -12.16
CA ASP A 416 -28.57 1.56 -12.12
C ASP A 416 -27.77 0.68 -11.16
N GLY A 417 -26.60 0.23 -11.61
CA GLY A 417 -25.67 -0.55 -10.81
C GLY A 417 -26.06 -2.01 -10.56
N VAL A 418 -27.10 -2.52 -11.22
CA VAL A 418 -27.55 -3.93 -11.05
C VAL A 418 -26.77 -4.90 -11.92
N MET A 419 -26.22 -4.42 -13.02
CA MET A 419 -25.42 -5.28 -13.91
C MET A 419 -24.33 -4.49 -14.62
N ASP A 420 -23.25 -5.21 -14.93
CA ASP A 420 -22.10 -4.77 -15.73
C ASP A 420 -21.77 -5.80 -16.80
N ILE A 421 -20.96 -5.40 -17.78
CA ILE A 421 -20.40 -6.29 -18.78
C ILE A 421 -18.89 -6.35 -18.56
N ALA A 422 -18.35 -7.55 -18.43
CA ALA A 422 -16.93 -7.81 -18.27
C ALA A 422 -16.38 -8.69 -19.39
N ASP A 423 -15.11 -8.50 -19.73
CA ASP A 423 -14.32 -9.43 -20.54
C ASP A 423 -14.08 -10.73 -19.76
N CYS A 424 -14.21 -11.88 -20.42
CA CYS A 424 -13.93 -13.19 -19.83
C CYS A 424 -12.43 -13.53 -19.85
N ASN A 425 -11.63 -12.81 -20.65
CA ASN A 425 -10.20 -13.06 -20.78
C ASN A 425 -9.40 -12.13 -19.86
N GLU A 426 -8.35 -12.65 -19.28
CA GLU A 426 -7.36 -11.83 -18.61
C GLU A 426 -6.55 -11.02 -19.64
N GLY A 427 -6.26 -9.77 -19.31
CA GLY A 427 -5.36 -8.94 -20.08
C GLY A 427 -3.90 -9.34 -19.90
N ASP A 428 -3.05 -8.83 -20.77
CA ASP A 428 -1.61 -8.97 -20.63
C ASP A 428 -1.10 -8.04 -19.51
N HIS A 429 -0.16 -8.53 -18.71
CA HIS A 429 0.49 -7.71 -17.70
C HIS A 429 1.65 -6.89 -18.26
N PRO A 430 1.93 -5.70 -17.72
CA PRO A 430 3.12 -4.94 -18.08
C PRO A 430 4.39 -5.79 -17.94
N ARG A 431 5.31 -5.66 -18.90
CA ARG A 431 6.56 -6.42 -18.93
C ARG A 431 7.76 -5.49 -19.06
N GLN A 432 8.93 -5.94 -18.64
CA GLN A 432 10.15 -5.15 -18.84
C GLN A 432 10.37 -4.91 -20.35
N ALA A 433 10.57 -3.65 -20.72
CA ALA A 433 10.95 -3.31 -22.09
C ALA A 433 12.26 -4.02 -22.41
N SER A 434 12.30 -4.72 -23.56
CA SER A 434 13.50 -5.43 -23.97
C SER A 434 14.67 -4.45 -24.07
N PRO A 435 15.80 -4.69 -23.39
CA PRO A 435 16.94 -3.76 -23.43
C PRO A 435 17.42 -3.61 -24.88
N ALA A 436 17.71 -2.36 -25.28
CA ALA A 436 18.34 -2.11 -26.56
C ALA A 436 19.63 -2.94 -26.67
N PRO A 437 19.97 -3.50 -27.86
CA PRO A 437 21.14 -4.35 -28.02
C PRO A 437 22.40 -3.63 -27.57
N GLY A 438 23.00 -4.07 -26.44
CA GLY A 438 24.26 -3.53 -25.91
C GLY A 438 24.25 -3.04 -24.46
N GLN A 439 23.11 -3.06 -23.76
CA GLN A 439 23.09 -2.75 -22.32
C GLN A 439 23.21 -4.03 -21.45
N PRO A 440 24.00 -4.02 -20.37
CA PRO A 440 24.10 -5.15 -19.45
C PRO A 440 22.79 -5.33 -18.70
N THR A 441 22.30 -6.57 -18.65
CA THR A 441 21.13 -6.98 -17.88
C THR A 441 21.38 -6.73 -16.39
N ALA A 442 20.64 -5.80 -15.79
CA ALA A 442 20.53 -5.71 -14.36
C ALA A 442 19.76 -6.93 -13.84
N ALA A 443 20.29 -7.55 -12.78
CA ALA A 443 19.68 -8.71 -12.14
C ALA A 443 18.25 -8.38 -11.67
N SER A 444 17.33 -9.29 -11.99
CA SER A 444 15.92 -9.20 -11.69
C SER A 444 15.66 -9.11 -10.18
N CYS A 445 15.32 -7.92 -9.70
CA CYS A 445 14.52 -7.79 -8.48
C CYS A 445 13.05 -7.97 -8.90
N ALA A 446 12.41 -8.98 -8.37
CA ALA A 446 10.97 -9.17 -8.51
C ALA A 446 10.27 -8.03 -7.74
N MET A 447 9.92 -6.98 -8.46
CA MET A 447 9.10 -5.92 -7.91
C MET A 447 7.64 -6.35 -8.11
N VAL A 448 6.97 -6.69 -7.02
CA VAL A 448 5.51 -6.85 -7.00
C VAL A 448 4.93 -5.46 -7.26
N VAL A 449 4.59 -5.20 -8.50
CA VAL A 449 3.80 -4.02 -8.85
C VAL A 449 2.38 -4.31 -8.41
N GLY A 450 2.01 -3.78 -7.25
CA GLY A 450 0.61 -3.72 -6.85
C GLY A 450 -0.14 -2.86 -7.87
N ILE A 451 -0.94 -3.49 -8.72
CA ILE A 451 -1.86 -2.78 -9.62
C ILE A 451 -2.94 -2.16 -8.75
N ILE A 452 -2.84 -0.84 -8.50
CA ILE A 452 -3.97 -0.04 -8.04
C ILE A 452 -4.85 0.17 -9.27
N GLY A 453 -5.75 -0.73 -9.50
CA GLY A 453 -6.79 -0.67 -10.51
C GLY A 453 -7.76 -1.77 -10.19
N GLY A 454 -8.88 -1.40 -9.54
CA GLY A 454 -10.02 -2.29 -9.51
C GLY A 454 -10.41 -2.65 -10.94
N ALA A 455 -11.04 -3.81 -11.12
CA ALA A 455 -11.50 -4.34 -12.40
C ALA A 455 -12.58 -3.48 -13.11
N ASP A 456 -12.70 -2.23 -12.72
CA ASP A 456 -13.60 -1.25 -13.32
C ASP A 456 -12.85 -0.55 -14.45
N GLY A 457 -12.93 -1.13 -15.66
CA GLY A 457 -12.56 -0.42 -16.89
C GLY A 457 -13.33 0.91 -16.98
N PRO A 458 -12.83 1.91 -17.74
CA PRO A 458 -13.44 3.22 -17.81
C PRO A 458 -14.88 3.11 -18.34
N THR A 459 -15.86 3.24 -17.47
CA THR A 459 -17.27 3.33 -17.85
C THR A 459 -17.54 4.75 -18.30
N ALA A 460 -17.51 5.01 -19.61
CA ALA A 460 -17.92 6.27 -20.18
C ALA A 460 -19.42 6.24 -20.46
N ILE A 461 -20.19 7.08 -19.76
CA ILE A 461 -21.62 7.29 -20.07
C ILE A 461 -21.69 8.44 -21.06
N ILE A 462 -22.00 8.14 -22.33
CA ILE A 462 -22.25 9.13 -23.37
C ILE A 462 -23.77 9.29 -23.52
N TYR A 463 -24.30 10.48 -23.23
CA TYR A 463 -25.69 10.80 -23.50
C TYR A 463 -25.88 11.22 -24.95
N ASP A 464 -26.46 10.38 -25.77
CA ASP A 464 -27.01 10.78 -27.08
C ASP A 464 -28.54 11.00 -26.95
N GLN A 465 -28.98 12.25 -27.09
CA GLN A 465 -30.42 12.65 -26.94
C GLN A 465 -31.34 12.14 -28.03
N GLN A 466 -30.88 11.37 -29.03
CA GLN A 466 -31.70 10.97 -30.18
C GLN A 466 -32.00 9.47 -30.29
N LYS A 467 -31.45 8.60 -29.40
CA LYS A 467 -31.75 7.16 -29.42
C LYS A 467 -32.64 6.76 -28.25
N GLN A 468 -33.61 5.89 -28.52
CA GLN A 468 -34.49 5.29 -27.50
C GLN A 468 -33.63 4.32 -26.64
N GLY A 469 -33.35 4.69 -25.41
CA GLY A 469 -32.61 3.90 -24.42
C GLY A 469 -31.33 4.57 -23.95
N LYS A 470 -30.88 4.20 -22.76
CA LYS A 470 -29.58 4.62 -22.20
C LYS A 470 -28.48 3.88 -22.93
N LEU A 471 -27.46 4.61 -23.40
CA LEU A 471 -26.29 4.02 -24.03
C LEU A 471 -25.27 3.64 -22.95
N HIS A 472 -24.86 2.39 -22.95
CA HIS A 472 -23.83 1.85 -22.07
C HIS A 472 -22.56 1.57 -22.87
N ALA A 473 -21.42 1.47 -22.18
CA ALA A 473 -20.15 1.10 -22.79
C ALA A 473 -19.41 0.06 -21.95
N ALA A 474 -18.66 -0.80 -22.61
CA ALA A 474 -17.73 -1.71 -21.98
C ALA A 474 -16.42 -1.78 -22.78
N CYS A 475 -15.30 -1.99 -22.06
CA CYS A 475 -14.01 -2.19 -22.68
C CYS A 475 -13.46 -3.57 -22.29
N SER A 476 -12.75 -4.20 -23.23
CA SER A 476 -12.02 -5.43 -22.93
C SER A 476 -10.77 -5.13 -22.10
N SER A 477 -10.17 -6.18 -21.59
CA SER A 477 -8.82 -6.17 -21.05
C SER A 477 -7.81 -5.68 -22.10
N LEU A 478 -6.66 -5.15 -21.64
CA LEU A 478 -5.59 -4.66 -22.49
C LEU A 478 -4.66 -5.80 -22.92
N HIS A 479 -4.23 -5.80 -24.19
CA HIS A 479 -3.35 -6.81 -24.76
C HIS A 479 -2.18 -6.18 -25.53
N PHE A 480 -1.04 -6.90 -25.65
CA PHE A 480 0.07 -6.48 -26.49
C PHE A 480 -0.20 -6.66 -28.00
N LYS A 481 -1.20 -7.46 -28.34
CA LYS A 481 -1.59 -7.73 -29.73
C LYS A 481 -3.03 -7.26 -29.96
N PRO A 482 -3.36 -6.84 -31.19
CA PRO A 482 -4.74 -6.53 -31.54
C PRO A 482 -5.69 -7.69 -31.21
N VAL A 483 -6.81 -7.36 -30.58
CA VAL A 483 -7.88 -8.30 -30.24
C VAL A 483 -8.97 -8.17 -31.28
N GLU A 484 -9.29 -9.29 -31.97
CA GLU A 484 -10.31 -9.29 -32.99
C GLU A 484 -11.70 -9.64 -32.45
N GLN A 485 -11.76 -10.50 -31.45
CA GLN A 485 -13.01 -10.97 -30.87
C GLN A 485 -12.88 -11.15 -29.35
N VAL A 486 -13.82 -10.61 -28.62
CA VAL A 486 -13.90 -10.69 -27.16
C VAL A 486 -15.07 -11.59 -26.76
N GLU A 487 -14.84 -12.46 -25.78
CA GLU A 487 -15.91 -13.15 -25.07
C GLU A 487 -16.31 -12.31 -23.85
N TRP A 488 -17.53 -11.83 -23.87
CA TRP A 488 -18.08 -11.00 -22.81
C TRP A 488 -18.94 -11.83 -21.87
N ARG A 489 -19.09 -11.34 -20.66
CA ARG A 489 -19.96 -11.92 -19.65
C ARG A 489 -20.80 -10.82 -19.01
N ILE A 490 -22.06 -11.09 -18.75
CA ILE A 490 -22.89 -10.26 -17.88
C ILE A 490 -22.47 -10.57 -16.44
N VAL A 491 -22.29 -9.51 -15.64
CA VAL A 491 -22.03 -9.62 -14.21
C VAL A 491 -23.21 -8.94 -13.50
N PHE A 492 -23.94 -9.71 -12.70
CA PHE A 492 -25.03 -9.18 -11.91
C PHE A 492 -24.50 -8.70 -10.56
N ARG A 493 -24.99 -7.55 -10.09
CA ARG A 493 -24.72 -7.04 -8.74
C ARG A 493 -25.94 -7.26 -7.87
N GLU A 494 -25.92 -8.31 -7.09
CA GLU A 494 -27.00 -8.65 -6.20
C GLU A 494 -26.91 -7.87 -4.90
N HIS A 495 -27.89 -6.99 -4.67
CA HIS A 495 -28.05 -6.26 -3.42
C HIS A 495 -28.78 -7.13 -2.40
N ARG A 496 -28.12 -7.40 -1.28
CA ARG A 496 -28.71 -8.11 -0.15
C ARG A 496 -29.47 -7.10 0.72
N SER A 497 -30.77 -7.31 0.95
CA SER A 497 -31.65 -6.33 1.60
C SER A 497 -31.75 -6.45 3.13
N PHE A 498 -30.78 -7.12 3.77
CA PHE A 498 -30.78 -7.23 5.22
C PHE A 498 -29.78 -6.27 5.87
N SER A 499 -30.24 -5.48 6.82
CA SER A 499 -29.41 -4.61 7.63
C SER A 499 -29.49 -5.01 9.10
N ALA A 500 -28.49 -4.68 9.87
CA ALA A 500 -28.52 -4.78 11.32
C ALA A 500 -28.21 -3.41 11.95
N GLU A 501 -29.08 -2.97 12.85
CA GLU A 501 -28.82 -1.80 13.70
C GLU A 501 -28.49 -2.27 15.11
N ILE A 502 -27.31 -1.92 15.58
CA ILE A 502 -26.76 -2.33 16.86
C ILE A 502 -26.58 -1.10 17.75
N GLU A 503 -27.29 -1.08 18.89
CA GLU A 503 -27.09 -0.05 19.92
C GLU A 503 -25.81 -0.36 20.69
N LEU A 504 -24.84 0.55 20.64
CA LEU A 504 -23.54 0.41 21.27
C LEU A 504 -23.52 1.03 22.68
N LEU A 505 -24.10 2.22 22.82
CA LEU A 505 -24.25 2.93 24.08
C LEU A 505 -25.69 3.40 24.20
N PRO A 506 -26.44 2.97 25.25
CA PRO A 506 -27.82 3.41 25.47
C PRO A 506 -27.91 4.90 25.82
N ARG A 507 -29.11 5.43 25.68
CA ARG A 507 -29.44 6.83 26.02
C ARG A 507 -29.21 7.14 27.49
#